data_62f92f829a949299f8fe44315e1da7f6
#
_entry.id   62f92f829a949299f8fe44315e1da7f6
#
_cell.length_a   1.000
_cell.length_b   1.000
_cell.length_c   1.000
_cell.angle_alpha   90.00
_cell.angle_beta   90.00
_cell.angle_gamma   90.00
#
_symmetry.space_group_name_H-M   'P 1'
#
loop_
_entity.id
_entity.type
_entity.pdbx_description
1 polymer ?
#
loop_
_entity_poly.entity_id
_entity_poly.type
_entity_poly.pdbx_seq_one_letter_code
_entity_poly.pdbx_strand_id
1 'polypeptide(L)'
;MGKYTKISIKVPDVNRSFVSNNYKYSNTNVIKENISLLNNIVKNYSKFMNTWGEEFEIDNSVISGFIATESGGKNAPPNKFKATGLMQVTPDTVWETIVKWDNFVEVPLSDKSIKFFNKSIPSSKKFNSKTPPSSAVRNEILGALENNSEFNIAIGTAVLRWLLEALKENGIANINKVMVSYNAGYYAMRKKVTNNPTTEQLIDNKNIPKESRGYLLKMLGVNGFLDLWFKNNL
;
A
#
# COMPACT_ATOMS: atom_id res chain seq x y z
N MET A 1 -27.23 13.54 1.32
CA MET A 1 -26.36 12.38 1.49
C MET A 1 -26.01 11.87 0.09
N GLY A 2 -24.82 12.20 -0.41
CA GLY A 2 -24.35 11.73 -1.71
C GLY A 2 -24.11 10.22 -1.64
N LYS A 3 -24.58 9.49 -2.65
CA LYS A 3 -24.25 8.07 -2.83
C LYS A 3 -22.77 8.02 -3.20
N TYR A 4 -21.92 7.69 -2.24
CA TYR A 4 -20.52 7.39 -2.48
C TYR A 4 -20.45 6.11 -3.31
N THR A 5 -19.79 6.19 -4.46
CA THR A 5 -19.45 4.99 -5.22
C THR A 5 -18.33 4.29 -4.46
N LYS A 6 -18.66 3.25 -3.69
CA LYS A 6 -17.68 2.44 -2.98
C LYS A 6 -16.72 1.83 -4.00
N ILE A 7 -15.49 2.32 -4.06
CA ILE A 7 -14.42 1.66 -4.78
C ILE A 7 -13.72 0.75 -3.78
N SER A 8 -14.18 -0.50 -3.71
CA SER A 8 -13.40 -1.53 -3.04
C SER A 8 -12.49 -2.17 -4.08
N ILE A 9 -11.20 -2.38 -3.74
CA ILE A 9 -10.38 -3.31 -4.51
C ILE A 9 -10.89 -4.70 -4.17
N LYS A 10 -11.82 -5.19 -4.97
CA LYS A 10 -12.27 -6.57 -4.90
C LYS A 10 -11.35 -7.44 -5.76
N VAL A 11 -11.28 -8.72 -5.41
CA VAL A 11 -10.61 -9.78 -6.18
C VAL A 11 -10.79 -9.66 -7.70
N PRO A 12 -11.96 -9.29 -8.27
CA PRO A 12 -12.13 -9.10 -9.71
C PRO A 12 -11.27 -7.97 -10.31
N ASP A 13 -11.01 -6.91 -9.54
CA ASP A 13 -10.21 -5.77 -10.03
C ASP A 13 -8.72 -6.08 -10.02
N VAL A 14 -8.28 -6.88 -9.06
CA VAL A 14 -6.92 -7.43 -9.02
C VAL A 14 -6.68 -8.40 -10.16
N ASN A 15 -7.63 -9.28 -10.47
CA ASN A 15 -7.51 -10.28 -11.55
C ASN A 15 -7.27 -9.63 -12.92
N ARG A 16 -7.81 -8.44 -13.18
CA ARG A 16 -7.57 -7.68 -14.43
C ARG A 16 -6.14 -7.14 -14.54
N SER A 17 -5.41 -7.11 -13.44
CA SER A 17 -4.05 -6.58 -13.36
C SER A 17 -2.97 -7.66 -13.41
N PHE A 18 -3.35 -8.95 -13.38
CA PHE A 18 -2.38 -10.03 -13.53
C PHE A 18 -1.75 -10.04 -14.93
N VAL A 19 -0.49 -10.43 -14.96
CA VAL A 19 0.31 -10.52 -16.18
C VAL A 19 0.21 -11.90 -16.83
N SER A 20 0.59 -11.95 -18.10
CA SER A 20 0.68 -13.21 -18.86
C SER A 20 1.79 -14.13 -18.31
N ASN A 21 1.77 -15.41 -18.74
CA ASN A 21 2.71 -16.44 -18.31
C ASN A 21 4.19 -16.12 -18.59
N ASN A 22 4.48 -15.12 -19.42
CA ASN A 22 5.86 -14.69 -19.69
C ASN A 22 6.49 -13.90 -18.54
N TYR A 23 5.69 -13.40 -17.61
CA TYR A 23 6.12 -12.55 -16.49
C TYR A 23 6.07 -13.35 -15.17
N LYS A 24 7.00 -14.31 -14.99
CA LYS A 24 7.12 -15.09 -13.76
C LYS A 24 7.95 -14.36 -12.72
N TYR A 25 7.43 -14.27 -11.49
CA TYR A 25 8.16 -13.68 -10.36
C TYR A 25 9.16 -14.67 -9.76
N SER A 26 8.71 -15.87 -9.40
CA SER A 26 9.52 -16.83 -8.70
C SER A 26 9.58 -18.17 -9.41
N ASN A 27 10.71 -18.88 -9.23
CA ASN A 27 10.84 -20.26 -9.60
C ASN A 27 10.20 -21.20 -8.56
N THR A 28 10.11 -22.47 -8.87
CA THR A 28 9.44 -23.48 -8.03
C THR A 28 10.01 -23.56 -6.60
N ASN A 29 11.31 -23.27 -6.41
CA ASN A 29 11.96 -23.41 -5.11
C ASN A 29 11.54 -22.35 -4.09
N VAL A 30 11.17 -21.14 -4.54
CA VAL A 30 10.72 -20.04 -3.67
C VAL A 30 9.21 -19.99 -3.45
N ILE A 31 8.42 -20.79 -4.20
CA ILE A 31 6.95 -20.76 -4.07
C ILE A 31 6.51 -21.16 -2.65
N LYS A 32 7.08 -22.26 -2.13
CA LYS A 32 6.75 -22.75 -0.77
C LYS A 32 7.08 -21.74 0.32
N GLU A 33 8.23 -21.08 0.18
CA GLU A 33 8.66 -20.03 1.12
C GLU A 33 7.72 -18.83 1.07
N ASN A 34 7.30 -18.39 -0.12
CA ASN A 34 6.36 -17.30 -0.30
C ASN A 34 4.96 -17.62 0.26
N ILE A 35 4.48 -18.85 0.10
CA ILE A 35 3.21 -19.31 0.70
C ILE A 35 3.34 -19.32 2.23
N SER A 36 4.44 -19.84 2.78
CA SER A 36 4.71 -19.84 4.22
C SER A 36 4.76 -18.41 4.76
N LEU A 37 5.38 -17.49 4.05
CA LEU A 37 5.42 -16.06 4.40
C LEU A 37 4.00 -15.46 4.46
N LEU A 38 3.18 -15.66 3.43
CA LEU A 38 1.79 -15.16 3.42
C LEU A 38 0.98 -15.74 4.58
N ASN A 39 1.08 -17.06 4.83
CA ASN A 39 0.43 -17.69 5.99
C ASN A 39 0.87 -17.07 7.33
N ASN A 40 2.15 -16.79 7.50
CA ASN A 40 2.65 -16.13 8.70
C ASN A 40 2.13 -14.70 8.85
N ILE A 41 2.01 -13.95 7.76
CA ILE A 41 1.43 -12.61 7.76
C ILE A 41 -0.04 -12.67 8.19
N VAL A 42 -0.83 -13.59 7.61
CA VAL A 42 -2.23 -13.78 7.99
C VAL A 42 -2.34 -14.15 9.46
N LYS A 43 -1.58 -15.15 9.90
CA LYS A 43 -1.59 -15.61 11.30
C LYS A 43 -1.30 -14.49 12.30
N ASN A 44 -0.35 -13.62 11.99
CA ASN A 44 0.11 -12.59 12.93
C ASN A 44 -0.68 -11.29 12.85
N TYR A 45 -1.24 -10.95 11.67
CA TYR A 45 -1.77 -9.60 11.42
C TYR A 45 -3.20 -9.56 10.90
N SER A 46 -3.90 -10.71 10.72
CA SER A 46 -5.27 -10.76 10.18
C SER A 46 -6.24 -9.82 10.89
N LYS A 47 -6.16 -9.75 12.23
CA LYS A 47 -7.00 -8.83 13.01
C LYS A 47 -6.85 -7.37 12.57
N PHE A 48 -5.62 -6.91 12.37
CA PHE A 48 -5.35 -5.53 11.95
C PHE A 48 -5.71 -5.32 10.48
N MET A 49 -5.41 -6.29 9.63
CA MET A 49 -5.78 -6.26 8.21
C MET A 49 -7.30 -6.21 8.02
N ASN A 50 -8.06 -7.03 8.75
CA ASN A 50 -9.53 -6.99 8.74
C ASN A 50 -10.04 -5.61 9.18
N THR A 51 -9.57 -5.12 10.33
CA THR A 51 -10.02 -3.85 10.89
C THR A 51 -9.80 -2.68 9.95
N TRP A 52 -8.61 -2.59 9.34
CA TRP A 52 -8.21 -1.46 8.52
C TRP A 52 -8.45 -1.67 7.03
N GLY A 53 -8.53 -2.94 6.59
CA GLY A 53 -9.02 -3.31 5.27
C GLY A 53 -10.49 -2.95 5.09
N GLU A 54 -11.34 -3.25 6.06
CA GLU A 54 -12.76 -2.83 6.08
C GLU A 54 -12.89 -1.31 6.13
N GLU A 55 -12.10 -0.64 6.98
CA GLU A 55 -12.14 0.82 7.15
C GLU A 55 -11.82 1.57 5.86
N PHE A 56 -10.81 1.12 5.13
CA PHE A 56 -10.33 1.76 3.90
C PHE A 56 -10.76 1.04 2.62
N GLU A 57 -11.59 0.00 2.74
CA GLU A 57 -12.11 -0.80 1.63
C GLU A 57 -10.98 -1.42 0.75
N ILE A 58 -9.95 -1.94 1.40
CA ILE A 58 -8.82 -2.64 0.79
C ILE A 58 -8.86 -4.11 1.18
N ASP A 59 -8.81 -5.00 0.20
CA ASP A 59 -8.80 -6.45 0.43
C ASP A 59 -7.53 -6.91 1.18
N ASN A 60 -7.70 -7.90 2.07
CA ASN A 60 -6.60 -8.45 2.86
C ASN A 60 -5.50 -9.07 2.00
N SER A 61 -5.84 -9.62 0.84
CA SER A 61 -4.87 -10.14 -0.12
C SER A 61 -3.89 -9.04 -0.56
N VAL A 62 -4.41 -7.84 -0.83
CA VAL A 62 -3.62 -6.69 -1.22
C VAL A 62 -2.73 -6.24 -0.06
N ILE A 63 -3.29 -6.05 1.14
CA ILE A 63 -2.52 -5.64 2.33
C ILE A 63 -1.40 -6.65 2.61
N SER A 64 -1.71 -7.95 2.60
CA SER A 64 -0.72 -9.02 2.80
C SER A 64 0.38 -9.01 1.75
N GLY A 65 0.03 -8.80 0.48
CA GLY A 65 0.99 -8.69 -0.61
C GLY A 65 1.95 -7.53 -0.41
N PHE A 66 1.44 -6.36 0.01
CA PHE A 66 2.28 -5.20 0.35
C PHE A 66 3.21 -5.52 1.52
N ILE A 67 2.70 -6.07 2.63
CA ILE A 67 3.53 -6.46 3.79
C ILE A 67 4.62 -7.46 3.36
N ALA A 68 4.27 -8.46 2.56
CA ALA A 68 5.23 -9.44 2.05
C ALA A 68 6.32 -8.82 1.17
N THR A 69 5.93 -7.85 0.33
CA THR A 69 6.85 -7.19 -0.61
C THR A 69 7.77 -6.20 0.07
N GLU A 70 7.25 -5.41 1.01
CA GLU A 70 7.96 -4.31 1.69
C GLU A 70 8.92 -4.78 2.78
N SER A 71 8.50 -5.73 3.60
CA SER A 71 9.25 -6.11 4.81
C SER A 71 9.49 -7.60 4.97
N GLY A 72 8.91 -8.44 4.09
CA GLY A 72 8.89 -9.87 4.32
C GLY A 72 8.14 -10.26 5.60
N GLY A 73 7.10 -9.50 5.98
CA GLY A 73 6.30 -9.76 7.18
C GLY A 73 6.99 -9.43 8.50
N LYS A 74 8.13 -8.74 8.47
CA LYS A 74 8.89 -8.33 9.66
C LYS A 74 8.68 -6.85 9.94
N ASN A 75 8.59 -6.47 11.20
CA ASN A 75 8.57 -5.06 11.58
C ASN A 75 9.98 -4.48 11.41
N ALA A 76 10.30 -4.05 10.19
CA ALA A 76 11.63 -3.63 9.81
C ALA A 76 11.97 -2.21 10.36
N PRO A 77 13.19 -2.00 10.88
CA PRO A 77 13.64 -0.69 11.34
C PRO A 77 13.73 0.31 10.16
N PRO A 78 13.85 1.63 10.46
CA PRO A 78 13.97 2.65 9.43
C PRO A 78 15.15 2.39 8.48
N ASN A 79 14.87 2.38 7.18
CA ASN A 79 15.92 2.33 6.16
C ASN A 79 16.55 3.72 5.93
N LYS A 80 17.46 3.85 4.96
CA LYS A 80 18.12 5.13 4.63
C LYS A 80 17.15 6.26 4.22
N PHE A 81 15.95 5.92 3.76
CA PHE A 81 14.88 6.86 3.41
C PHE A 81 13.84 7.04 4.54
N LYS A 82 14.10 6.45 5.73
CA LYS A 82 13.18 6.45 6.87
C LYS A 82 11.87 5.69 6.62
N ALA A 83 11.81 4.84 5.60
CA ALA A 83 10.72 3.89 5.44
C ALA A 83 10.82 2.83 6.53
N THR A 84 9.70 2.56 7.24
CA THR A 84 9.70 1.86 8.53
C THR A 84 8.53 0.90 8.66
N GLY A 85 8.77 -0.22 9.33
CA GLY A 85 7.75 -1.17 9.74
C GLY A 85 7.30 -2.13 8.64
N LEU A 86 6.14 -2.73 8.83
CA LEU A 86 5.58 -3.78 7.98
C LEU A 86 5.33 -3.33 6.55
N MET A 87 4.81 -2.12 6.38
CA MET A 87 4.46 -1.55 5.07
C MET A 87 5.43 -0.46 4.61
N GLN A 88 6.60 -0.31 5.28
CA GLN A 88 7.70 0.60 4.91
C GLN A 88 7.23 2.03 4.60
N VAL A 89 6.38 2.58 5.46
CA VAL A 89 5.87 3.95 5.32
C VAL A 89 6.87 4.95 5.87
N THR A 90 7.02 6.11 5.22
CA THR A 90 7.87 7.21 5.71
C THR A 90 7.09 8.23 6.52
N PRO A 91 7.71 8.99 7.43
CA PRO A 91 7.03 10.06 8.16
C PRO A 91 6.38 11.12 7.27
N ASP A 92 7.02 11.48 6.15
CA ASP A 92 6.46 12.45 5.22
C ASP A 92 5.22 11.89 4.50
N THR A 93 5.22 10.59 4.15
CA THR A 93 4.05 9.91 3.58
C THR A 93 2.89 9.87 4.58
N VAL A 94 3.16 9.60 5.88
CA VAL A 94 2.13 9.64 6.93
C VAL A 94 1.48 11.04 7.00
N TRP A 95 2.32 12.07 7.11
CA TRP A 95 1.84 13.46 7.16
C TRP A 95 1.05 13.82 5.90
N GLU A 96 1.60 13.58 4.72
CA GLU A 96 0.92 13.89 3.45
C GLU A 96 -0.42 13.19 3.32
N THR A 97 -0.51 11.90 3.68
CA THR A 97 -1.75 11.15 3.60
C THR A 97 -2.83 11.76 4.49
N ILE A 98 -2.48 12.17 5.72
CA ILE A 98 -3.44 12.77 6.65
C ILE A 98 -3.87 14.16 6.19
N VAL A 99 -2.93 15.05 5.82
CA VAL A 99 -3.25 16.46 5.51
C VAL A 99 -3.79 16.69 4.10
N LYS A 100 -3.56 15.75 3.20
CA LYS A 100 -4.01 15.83 1.80
C LYS A 100 -5.09 14.79 1.48
N TRP A 101 -5.67 14.16 2.50
CA TRP A 101 -6.70 13.14 2.32
C TRP A 101 -7.83 13.64 1.44
N ASP A 102 -8.44 14.75 1.82
CA ASP A 102 -9.60 15.35 1.14
C ASP A 102 -9.28 15.90 -0.26
N ASN A 103 -8.02 15.95 -0.66
CA ASN A 103 -7.65 16.36 -2.03
C ASN A 103 -7.99 15.31 -3.08
N PHE A 104 -8.11 14.04 -2.68
CA PHE A 104 -8.33 12.91 -3.60
C PHE A 104 -9.45 11.98 -3.14
N VAL A 105 -9.63 11.82 -1.83
CA VAL A 105 -10.63 10.92 -1.26
C VAL A 105 -11.87 11.74 -0.92
N GLU A 106 -12.97 11.47 -1.60
CA GLU A 106 -14.24 12.20 -1.42
C GLU A 106 -14.86 11.96 -0.03
N VAL A 107 -14.60 10.78 0.55
CA VAL A 107 -15.06 10.43 1.91
C VAL A 107 -14.03 10.89 2.92
N PRO A 108 -14.37 11.76 3.87
CA PRO A 108 -13.44 12.18 4.91
C PRO A 108 -12.96 11.00 5.75
N LEU A 109 -11.79 11.14 6.37
CA LEU A 109 -11.33 10.17 7.37
C LEU A 109 -12.40 10.02 8.46
N SER A 110 -12.73 8.78 8.81
CA SER A 110 -13.72 8.52 9.86
C SER A 110 -13.22 8.97 11.23
N ASP A 111 -14.15 9.19 12.16
CA ASP A 111 -13.82 9.46 13.55
C ASP A 111 -12.95 8.36 14.18
N LYS A 112 -13.16 7.10 13.77
CA LYS A 112 -12.36 5.96 14.19
C LYS A 112 -10.90 6.13 13.75
N SER A 113 -10.67 6.42 12.47
CA SER A 113 -9.33 6.63 11.91
C SER A 113 -8.65 7.84 12.54
N ILE A 114 -9.34 8.97 12.65
CA ILE A 114 -8.82 10.20 13.27
C ILE A 114 -8.43 9.95 14.73
N LYS A 115 -9.30 9.34 15.53
CA LYS A 115 -9.01 9.02 16.94
C LYS A 115 -7.81 8.10 17.08
N PHE A 116 -7.72 7.07 16.22
CA PHE A 116 -6.61 6.12 16.25
C PHE A 116 -5.28 6.77 15.86
N PHE A 117 -5.25 7.57 14.79
CA PHE A 117 -4.05 8.29 14.37
C PHE A 117 -3.60 9.30 15.42
N ASN A 118 -4.53 10.08 15.99
CA ASN A 118 -4.25 11.04 17.07
C ASN A 118 -3.76 10.37 18.37
N LYS A 119 -4.15 9.13 18.63
CA LYS A 119 -3.64 8.34 19.76
C LYS A 119 -2.21 7.85 19.48
N SER A 120 -1.95 7.42 18.26
CA SER A 120 -0.64 6.87 17.85
C SER A 120 0.40 7.99 17.64
N ILE A 121 -0.03 9.14 17.17
CA ILE A 121 0.78 10.34 16.91
C ILE A 121 0.04 11.55 17.50
N PRO A 122 0.21 11.89 18.78
CA PRO A 122 -0.47 13.02 19.42
C PRO A 122 -0.31 14.36 18.67
N SER A 123 0.85 14.57 18.04
CA SER A 123 1.11 15.78 17.23
C SER A 123 0.26 15.88 15.95
N SER A 124 -0.35 14.78 15.49
CA SER A 124 -1.19 14.77 14.27
C SER A 124 -2.40 15.68 14.36
N LYS A 125 -2.90 15.97 15.56
CA LYS A 125 -3.98 16.96 15.80
C LYS A 125 -3.66 18.35 15.28
N LYS A 126 -2.37 18.69 15.09
CA LYS A 126 -1.88 19.99 14.63
C LYS A 126 -1.40 19.96 13.17
N PHE A 127 -1.53 18.83 12.51
CA PHE A 127 -1.08 18.71 11.11
C PHE A 127 -1.89 19.66 10.22
N ASN A 128 -1.18 20.28 9.30
CA ASN A 128 -1.79 21.13 8.27
C ASN A 128 -0.98 21.00 6.97
N SER A 129 -1.60 21.30 5.85
CA SER A 129 -1.00 21.11 4.52
C SER A 129 0.09 22.13 4.17
N LYS A 130 0.22 23.23 4.95
CA LYS A 130 1.16 24.31 4.67
C LYS A 130 2.53 24.11 5.31
N THR A 131 2.59 23.36 6.41
CA THR A 131 3.80 23.24 7.24
C THR A 131 4.17 21.77 7.38
N PRO A 132 5.26 21.31 6.71
CA PRO A 132 5.79 19.97 6.91
C PRO A 132 6.16 19.70 8.38
N PRO A 133 6.14 18.44 8.84
CA PRO A 133 6.46 18.11 10.22
C PRO A 133 7.90 18.47 10.56
N SER A 134 8.10 19.01 11.76
CA SER A 134 9.44 19.24 12.32
C SER A 134 10.19 17.92 12.55
N SER A 135 11.50 17.98 12.78
CA SER A 135 12.30 16.78 13.09
C SER A 135 11.78 16.04 14.32
N ALA A 136 11.32 16.75 15.36
CA ALA A 136 10.73 16.14 16.56
C ALA A 136 9.45 15.35 16.21
N VAL A 137 8.58 15.92 15.40
CA VAL A 137 7.34 15.26 14.95
C VAL A 137 7.65 14.07 14.02
N ARG A 138 8.65 14.19 13.14
CA ARG A 138 9.10 13.05 12.32
C ARG A 138 9.60 11.89 13.18
N ASN A 139 10.32 12.18 14.25
CA ASN A 139 10.79 11.14 15.18
C ASN A 139 9.63 10.49 15.95
N GLU A 140 8.60 11.26 16.33
CA GLU A 140 7.37 10.73 16.93
C GLU A 140 6.67 9.77 15.97
N ILE A 141 6.53 10.16 14.69
CA ILE A 141 5.95 9.31 13.64
C ILE A 141 6.79 8.04 13.46
N LEU A 142 8.12 8.16 13.38
CA LEU A 142 9.02 7.00 13.26
C LEU A 142 8.84 6.03 14.42
N GLY A 143 8.80 6.54 15.65
CA GLY A 143 8.55 5.71 16.84
C GLY A 143 7.21 4.98 16.77
N ALA A 144 6.15 5.64 16.30
CA ALA A 144 4.85 5.00 16.12
C ALA A 144 4.89 3.91 15.03
N LEU A 145 5.53 4.18 13.88
CA LEU A 145 5.68 3.24 12.78
C LEU A 145 6.49 1.99 13.17
N GLU A 146 7.53 2.16 13.97
CA GLU A 146 8.43 1.09 14.39
C GLU A 146 7.83 0.23 15.51
N ASN A 147 7.16 0.85 16.50
CA ASN A 147 6.74 0.16 17.71
C ASN A 147 5.27 -0.25 17.72
N ASN A 148 4.48 0.12 16.71
CA ASN A 148 3.05 -0.20 16.65
C ASN A 148 2.69 -0.80 15.28
N SER A 149 2.67 -2.13 15.20
CA SER A 149 2.32 -2.86 13.98
C SER A 149 0.91 -2.55 13.49
N GLU A 150 -0.05 -2.34 14.40
CA GLU A 150 -1.41 -1.95 14.03
C GLU A 150 -1.42 -0.57 13.36
N PHE A 151 -0.68 0.40 13.94
CA PHE A 151 -0.58 1.74 13.33
C PHE A 151 0.10 1.68 11.97
N ASN A 152 1.16 0.89 11.82
CA ASN A 152 1.86 0.73 10.55
C ASN A 152 0.94 0.17 9.46
N ILE A 153 0.15 -0.86 9.76
CA ILE A 153 -0.84 -1.44 8.85
C ILE A 153 -1.96 -0.43 8.55
N ALA A 154 -2.49 0.24 9.58
CA ALA A 154 -3.56 1.21 9.42
C ALA A 154 -3.19 2.34 8.46
N ILE A 155 -2.05 2.99 8.72
CA ILE A 155 -1.60 4.12 7.89
C ILE A 155 -1.14 3.66 6.50
N GLY A 156 -0.47 2.50 6.39
CA GLY A 156 -0.11 1.92 5.10
C GLY A 156 -1.34 1.62 4.24
N THR A 157 -2.41 1.09 4.84
CA THR A 157 -3.69 0.84 4.16
C THR A 157 -4.38 2.15 3.77
N ALA A 158 -4.31 3.18 4.61
CA ALA A 158 -4.79 4.53 4.25
C ALA A 158 -4.02 5.11 3.05
N VAL A 159 -2.69 4.94 2.99
CA VAL A 159 -1.87 5.34 1.83
C VAL A 159 -2.32 4.63 0.56
N LEU A 160 -2.62 3.33 0.63
CA LEU A 160 -3.14 2.58 -0.52
C LEU A 160 -4.48 3.17 -1.00
N ARG A 161 -5.41 3.45 -0.09
CA ARG A 161 -6.69 4.07 -0.45
C ARG A 161 -6.49 5.45 -1.07
N TRP A 162 -5.65 6.28 -0.49
CA TRP A 162 -5.33 7.61 -1.01
C TRP A 162 -4.74 7.54 -2.43
N LEU A 163 -3.80 6.61 -2.69
CA LEU A 163 -3.22 6.40 -4.01
C LEU A 163 -4.24 5.90 -5.04
N LEU A 164 -5.15 5.02 -4.64
CA LEU A 164 -6.21 4.54 -5.52
C LEU A 164 -7.10 5.65 -6.03
N GLU A 165 -7.53 6.52 -5.14
CA GLU A 165 -8.36 7.66 -5.50
C GLU A 165 -7.57 8.68 -6.34
N ALA A 166 -6.31 8.94 -5.96
CA ALA A 166 -5.44 9.88 -6.67
C ALA A 166 -5.06 9.44 -8.09
N LEU A 167 -5.08 8.13 -8.36
CA LEU A 167 -4.71 7.52 -9.64
C LEU A 167 -5.93 6.96 -10.42
N LYS A 168 -7.13 7.22 -9.93
CA LYS A 168 -8.38 6.84 -10.55
C LYS A 168 -8.57 7.58 -11.88
N GLU A 169 -8.84 6.85 -12.92
CA GLU A 169 -9.12 7.37 -14.26
C GLU A 169 -10.50 6.89 -14.71
N ASN A 170 -11.37 7.80 -15.12
CA ASN A 170 -12.74 7.49 -15.55
C ASN A 170 -13.52 6.61 -14.53
N GLY A 171 -13.30 6.83 -13.24
CA GLY A 171 -13.93 6.05 -12.19
C GLY A 171 -13.28 4.69 -11.91
N ILE A 172 -12.23 4.30 -12.63
CA ILE A 172 -11.54 3.02 -12.48
C ILE A 172 -10.23 3.22 -11.74
N ALA A 173 -10.08 2.51 -10.61
CA ALA A 173 -8.81 2.44 -9.88
C ALA A 173 -7.98 1.25 -10.40
N ASN A 174 -6.70 1.49 -10.68
CA ASN A 174 -5.79 0.47 -11.18
C ASN A 174 -4.72 0.16 -10.14
N ILE A 175 -4.76 -1.01 -9.55
CA ILE A 175 -3.82 -1.44 -8.51
C ILE A 175 -2.36 -1.45 -8.97
N ASN A 176 -2.09 -1.78 -10.24
CA ASN A 176 -0.75 -1.74 -10.81
C ASN A 176 -0.11 -0.34 -10.75
N LYS A 177 -0.88 0.72 -11.02
CA LYS A 177 -0.43 2.11 -10.90
C LYS A 177 -0.16 2.50 -9.45
N VAL A 178 -1.01 2.02 -8.53
CA VAL A 178 -0.82 2.21 -7.08
C VAL A 178 0.48 1.57 -6.62
N MET A 179 0.78 0.34 -7.03
CA MET A 179 2.01 -0.37 -6.67
C MET A 179 3.28 0.38 -7.09
N VAL A 180 3.31 0.89 -8.33
CA VAL A 180 4.43 1.70 -8.81
C VAL A 180 4.57 2.99 -8.01
N SER A 181 3.46 3.68 -7.74
CA SER A 181 3.44 4.96 -7.04
C SER A 181 3.72 4.82 -5.54
N TYR A 182 3.34 3.70 -4.94
CA TYR A 182 3.68 3.36 -3.56
C TYR A 182 5.19 3.21 -3.39
N ASN A 183 5.81 2.42 -4.26
CA ASN A 183 7.25 2.14 -4.20
C ASN A 183 8.12 3.34 -4.58
N ALA A 184 7.76 4.10 -5.63
CA ALA A 184 8.61 5.17 -6.18
C ALA A 184 8.11 6.60 -5.90
N GLY A 185 6.99 6.75 -5.18
CA GLY A 185 6.38 8.03 -4.85
C GLY A 185 5.40 8.55 -5.89
N TYR A 186 4.24 8.98 -5.42
CA TYR A 186 3.13 9.45 -6.25
C TYR A 186 3.51 10.56 -7.22
N TYR A 187 4.12 11.63 -6.72
CA TYR A 187 4.44 12.81 -7.54
C TYR A 187 5.44 12.53 -8.64
N ALA A 188 6.37 11.60 -8.40
CA ALA A 188 7.37 11.18 -9.39
C ALA A 188 6.76 10.28 -10.47
N MET A 189 5.74 9.50 -10.13
CA MET A 189 5.21 8.44 -11.00
C MET A 189 3.89 8.79 -11.69
N ARG A 190 3.03 9.65 -11.14
CA ARG A 190 1.67 9.92 -11.66
C ARG A 190 1.60 10.12 -13.18
N LYS A 191 2.51 10.94 -13.75
CA LYS A 191 2.54 11.17 -15.20
C LYS A 191 3.04 9.97 -16.00
N LYS A 192 3.94 9.18 -15.42
CA LYS A 192 4.54 8.02 -16.08
C LYS A 192 3.60 6.82 -16.11
N VAL A 193 2.77 6.65 -15.09
CA VAL A 193 1.81 5.54 -15.02
C VAL A 193 0.53 5.81 -15.79
N THR A 194 0.14 7.08 -15.97
CA THR A 194 -1.09 7.46 -16.69
C THR A 194 -1.11 6.94 -18.13
N ASN A 195 0.03 6.94 -18.81
CA ASN A 195 0.15 6.52 -20.22
C ASN A 195 0.37 5.01 -20.39
N ASN A 196 0.33 4.22 -19.34
CA ASN A 196 0.60 2.78 -19.37
C ASN A 196 -0.57 2.03 -18.71
N PRO A 197 -1.61 1.65 -19.48
CA PRO A 197 -2.83 1.09 -18.91
C PRO A 197 -2.69 -0.34 -18.42
N THR A 198 -1.73 -1.14 -18.93
CA THR A 198 -1.55 -2.52 -18.51
C THR A 198 -0.33 -2.71 -17.61
N THR A 199 -0.35 -3.82 -16.86
CA THR A 199 0.77 -4.18 -15.97
C THR A 199 2.03 -4.51 -16.76
N GLU A 200 1.90 -5.20 -17.89
CA GLU A 200 3.00 -5.52 -18.80
C GLU A 200 3.65 -4.25 -19.33
N GLN A 201 2.85 -3.29 -19.78
CA GLN A 201 3.37 -2.00 -20.25
C GLN A 201 4.14 -1.26 -19.16
N LEU A 202 3.70 -1.32 -17.89
CA LEU A 202 4.42 -0.74 -16.78
C LEU A 202 5.73 -1.49 -16.49
N ILE A 203 5.73 -2.84 -16.59
CA ILE A 203 6.94 -3.66 -16.37
C ILE A 203 7.97 -3.40 -17.48
N ASP A 204 7.53 -3.26 -18.72
CA ASP A 204 8.42 -3.08 -19.89
C ASP A 204 8.91 -1.64 -20.05
N ASN A 205 8.25 -0.67 -19.42
CA ASN A 205 8.59 0.74 -19.56
C ASN A 205 9.88 1.10 -18.80
N LYS A 206 10.97 1.35 -19.55
CA LYS A 206 12.28 1.72 -19.00
C LYS A 206 12.30 3.06 -18.24
N ASN A 207 11.30 3.92 -18.43
CA ASN A 207 11.16 5.16 -17.65
C ASN A 207 10.59 4.92 -16.24
N ILE A 208 10.06 3.74 -15.95
CA ILE A 208 9.70 3.28 -14.61
C ILE A 208 10.96 2.71 -13.94
N PRO A 209 11.28 3.08 -12.70
CA PRO A 209 12.44 2.53 -11.98
C PRO A 209 12.44 0.99 -12.00
N LYS A 210 13.62 0.38 -12.18
CA LYS A 210 13.77 -1.09 -12.20
C LYS A 210 13.20 -1.74 -10.95
N GLU A 211 13.36 -1.13 -9.79
CA GLU A 211 12.82 -1.59 -8.52
C GLU A 211 11.29 -1.65 -8.56
N SER A 212 10.63 -0.58 -9.04
CA SER A 212 9.16 -0.53 -9.13
C SER A 212 8.60 -1.52 -10.15
N ARG A 213 9.34 -1.79 -11.24
CA ARG A 213 8.99 -2.85 -12.20
C ARG A 213 9.12 -4.24 -11.56
N GLY A 214 10.17 -4.47 -10.78
CA GLY A 214 10.34 -5.67 -9.97
C GLY A 214 9.25 -5.83 -8.91
N TYR A 215 8.78 -4.72 -8.33
CA TYR A 215 7.68 -4.70 -7.39
C TYR A 215 6.38 -5.21 -8.02
N LEU A 216 6.03 -4.72 -9.22
CA LEU A 216 4.88 -5.22 -9.98
C LEU A 216 4.96 -6.73 -10.23
N LEU A 217 6.13 -7.21 -10.64
CA LEU A 217 6.35 -8.62 -10.90
C LEU A 217 6.21 -9.47 -9.61
N LYS A 218 6.71 -8.97 -8.47
CA LYS A 218 6.53 -9.59 -7.16
C LYS A 218 5.06 -9.73 -6.76
N MET A 219 4.27 -8.72 -7.05
CA MET A 219 2.87 -8.67 -6.65
C MET A 219 1.95 -9.40 -7.62
N LEU A 220 2.07 -9.10 -8.91
CA LEU A 220 1.11 -9.47 -9.95
C LEU A 220 1.65 -10.49 -10.96
N GLY A 221 2.93 -10.82 -10.90
CA GLY A 221 3.54 -11.84 -11.76
C GLY A 221 3.02 -13.23 -11.44
N VAL A 222 3.18 -14.15 -12.39
CA VAL A 222 2.92 -15.58 -12.14
C VAL A 222 3.79 -16.06 -10.99
N ASN A 223 3.21 -16.67 -9.98
CA ASN A 223 3.80 -17.01 -8.68
C ASN A 223 4.22 -15.77 -7.85
N GLY A 224 3.71 -14.60 -8.16
CA GLY A 224 3.76 -13.42 -7.28
C GLY A 224 2.81 -13.58 -6.08
N PHE A 225 2.92 -12.68 -5.12
CA PHE A 225 2.20 -12.82 -3.85
C PHE A 225 0.68 -12.91 -4.00
N LEU A 226 0.07 -12.08 -4.87
CA LEU A 226 -1.37 -12.14 -5.08
C LEU A 226 -1.81 -13.40 -5.84
N ASP A 227 -1.05 -13.85 -6.83
CA ASP A 227 -1.31 -15.10 -7.54
C ASP A 227 -1.24 -16.30 -6.57
N LEU A 228 -0.25 -16.34 -5.68
CA LEU A 228 -0.12 -17.38 -4.66
C LEU A 228 -1.23 -17.31 -3.61
N TRP A 229 -1.64 -16.10 -3.21
CA TRP A 229 -2.77 -15.91 -2.29
C TRP A 229 -4.03 -16.59 -2.82
N PHE A 230 -4.44 -16.27 -4.06
CA PHE A 230 -5.66 -16.81 -4.65
C PHE A 230 -5.57 -18.31 -4.95
N LYS A 231 -4.42 -18.80 -5.40
CA LYS A 231 -4.24 -20.25 -5.66
C LYS A 231 -4.28 -21.11 -4.40
N ASN A 232 -3.99 -20.55 -3.24
CA ASN A 232 -3.93 -21.28 -1.98
C ASN A 232 -5.09 -20.94 -1.03
N ASN A 233 -6.06 -20.13 -1.44
CA ASN A 233 -7.24 -19.72 -0.66
C ASN A 233 -6.85 -19.17 0.74
N LEU A 234 -5.87 -18.29 0.80
CA LEU A 234 -5.35 -17.69 2.04
C LEU A 234 -6.27 -16.60 2.59
#